data_a4ed633de78e263128229ee712d5ada8
#
_entry.id   a4ed633de78e263128229ee712d5ada8
#
_cell.length_a   1.000
_cell.length_b   1.000
_cell.length_c   1.000
_cell.angle_alpha   90.00
_cell.angle_beta   90.00
_cell.angle_gamma   90.00
#
_symmetry.space_group_name_H-M   'P 1'
#
loop_
_entity.id
_entity.type
_entity.pdbx_description
1 polymer ?
#
loop_
_entity_poly.entity_id
_entity_poly.type
_entity_poly.pdbx_seq_one_letter_code
_entity_poly.pdbx_strand_id
1 'polypeptide(L)'
;LSNPPLCRTGPFKPHLAPFLLPQDPSEALREGKAAGIPLIAGANAEEVAFPSLQALLGPGDWEEAERRLLESGLSREKAQALLAHYRKGVPDPKRAWGEVQTDLTLLCPSLKAARLQAPHAPTYAYLFTFRAPGWEGLGAFHGLELAPLFGNLLERPFLPLFLRQEAQEEAEYLGKKMRRYWTSFAKDGEPKGWPRWPLYREGHLLRLDVPLGLLPDLYEERCGALEVLGLL
;
A
#
# COMPACT_ATOMS: atom_id res chain seq x y z
N LEU A 1 7.46 -20.63 -12.23
CA LEU A 1 6.76 -19.48 -11.63
C LEU A 1 7.80 -18.52 -11.06
N SER A 2 8.23 -17.56 -11.86
CA SER A 2 9.27 -16.62 -11.49
C SER A 2 8.62 -15.44 -10.76
N ASN A 3 8.97 -15.23 -9.47
CA ASN A 3 8.66 -13.99 -8.78
C ASN A 3 9.10 -12.77 -9.63
N PRO A 4 8.31 -11.68 -9.63
CA PRO A 4 8.70 -10.46 -10.34
C PRO A 4 10.11 -10.02 -9.93
N PRO A 5 10.94 -9.57 -10.86
CA PRO A 5 12.35 -9.26 -10.60
C PRO A 5 12.56 -8.22 -9.48
N LEU A 6 11.67 -7.23 -9.37
CA LEU A 6 11.73 -6.19 -8.33
C LEU A 6 11.54 -6.71 -6.91
N CYS A 7 10.93 -7.90 -6.76
CA CYS A 7 10.81 -8.57 -5.46
C CYS A 7 11.95 -9.53 -5.14
N ARG A 8 12.97 -9.70 -5.98
CA ARG A 8 14.03 -10.70 -5.79
C ARG A 8 15.19 -10.30 -4.88
N THR A 9 15.31 -9.05 -4.49
CA THR A 9 16.48 -8.55 -3.78
C THR A 9 16.18 -8.11 -2.36
N GLY A 10 16.13 -9.03 -1.42
CA GLY A 10 16.06 -8.71 0.01
C GLY A 10 16.17 -9.96 0.87
N PRO A 11 16.86 -9.89 2.03
CA PRO A 11 17.10 -11.04 2.89
C PRO A 11 15.86 -11.59 3.60
N PHE A 12 14.73 -10.88 3.55
CA PHE A 12 13.52 -11.22 4.30
C PHE A 12 12.33 -11.62 3.41
N LYS A 13 12.58 -12.26 2.27
CA LYS A 13 11.49 -12.76 1.43
C LYS A 13 10.98 -14.10 1.91
N PRO A 14 9.64 -14.30 1.88
CA PRO A 14 9.07 -15.62 2.06
C PRO A 14 9.59 -16.56 0.97
N HIS A 15 10.12 -17.70 1.37
CA HIS A 15 10.53 -18.76 0.46
C HIS A 15 9.55 -19.90 0.58
N LEU A 16 9.21 -20.54 -0.55
CA LEU A 16 8.43 -21.75 -0.54
C LEU A 16 9.21 -22.82 0.25
N ALA A 17 8.54 -23.41 1.24
CA ALA A 17 9.08 -24.45 2.08
C ALA A 17 8.01 -25.53 2.31
N PRO A 18 8.33 -26.83 2.12
CA PRO A 18 7.33 -27.88 2.10
C PRO A 18 6.38 -27.93 3.29
N PHE A 19 6.85 -27.50 4.47
CA PHE A 19 6.06 -27.55 5.72
C PHE A 19 5.46 -26.20 6.13
N LEU A 20 6.06 -25.08 5.75
CA LEU A 20 5.65 -23.76 6.23
C LEU A 20 4.92 -22.97 5.15
N LEU A 21 5.38 -23.02 3.92
CA LEU A 21 4.81 -22.33 2.78
C LEU A 21 4.89 -23.24 1.55
N PRO A 22 3.98 -24.26 1.47
CA PRO A 22 4.06 -25.30 0.45
C PRO A 22 3.69 -24.84 -0.96
N GLN A 23 3.00 -23.70 -1.08
CA GLN A 23 2.59 -23.11 -2.36
C GLN A 23 2.65 -21.59 -2.32
N ASP A 24 2.51 -20.97 -3.49
CA ASP A 24 2.43 -19.52 -3.60
C ASP A 24 1.26 -18.96 -2.77
N PRO A 25 1.47 -17.92 -1.95
CA PRO A 25 0.41 -17.33 -1.13
C PRO A 25 -0.82 -16.87 -1.92
N SER A 26 -0.62 -16.32 -3.13
CA SER A 26 -1.74 -15.88 -3.96
C SER A 26 -2.56 -17.06 -4.48
N GLU A 27 -1.90 -18.18 -4.80
CA GLU A 27 -2.60 -19.41 -5.17
C GLU A 27 -3.35 -20.00 -3.97
N ALA A 28 -2.74 -20.01 -2.79
CA ALA A 28 -3.38 -20.47 -1.57
C ALA A 28 -4.63 -19.66 -1.23
N LEU A 29 -4.59 -18.33 -1.35
CA LEU A 29 -5.75 -17.46 -1.15
C LEU A 29 -6.84 -17.73 -2.21
N ARG A 30 -6.45 -17.85 -3.47
CA ARG A 30 -7.39 -18.15 -4.57
C ARG A 30 -8.11 -19.46 -4.37
N GLU A 31 -7.45 -20.48 -3.86
CA GLU A 31 -8.02 -21.79 -3.52
C GLU A 31 -8.82 -21.81 -2.21
N GLY A 32 -8.90 -20.69 -1.50
CA GLY A 32 -9.64 -20.60 -0.25
C GLY A 32 -8.96 -21.31 0.93
N LYS A 33 -7.63 -21.50 0.92
CA LYS A 33 -6.92 -22.10 2.07
C LYS A 33 -7.06 -21.30 3.36
N ALA A 34 -7.39 -20.00 3.25
CA ALA A 34 -7.71 -19.13 4.38
C ALA A 34 -9.22 -18.83 4.49
N ALA A 35 -10.09 -19.72 3.95
CA ALA A 35 -11.53 -19.52 4.02
C ALA A 35 -12.02 -19.37 5.47
N GLY A 36 -12.95 -18.44 5.69
CA GLY A 36 -13.48 -18.11 7.01
C GLY A 36 -12.59 -17.22 7.88
N ILE A 37 -11.36 -16.90 7.45
CA ILE A 37 -10.47 -15.99 8.18
C ILE A 37 -10.67 -14.56 7.67
N PRO A 38 -11.26 -13.64 8.47
CA PRO A 38 -11.43 -12.25 8.07
C PRO A 38 -10.09 -11.56 7.82
N LEU A 39 -10.06 -10.63 6.86
CA LEU A 39 -8.85 -9.91 6.48
C LEU A 39 -9.08 -8.39 6.45
N ILE A 40 -8.15 -7.63 7.02
CA ILE A 40 -7.92 -6.23 6.66
C ILE A 40 -6.60 -6.16 5.90
N ALA A 41 -6.61 -5.59 4.70
CA ALA A 41 -5.42 -5.36 3.90
C ALA A 41 -5.40 -3.93 3.34
N GLY A 42 -4.23 -3.37 3.15
CA GLY A 42 -4.08 -2.02 2.61
C GLY A 42 -2.63 -1.58 2.63
N ALA A 43 -2.42 -0.32 2.26
CA ALA A 43 -1.10 0.30 2.19
C ALA A 43 -1.20 1.81 2.40
N ASN A 44 -0.06 2.46 2.54
CA ASN A 44 0.04 3.91 2.49
C ASN A 44 0.16 4.38 1.04
N ALA A 45 -0.30 5.58 0.76
CA ALA A 45 -0.34 6.11 -0.62
C ALA A 45 1.07 6.32 -1.22
N GLU A 46 2.08 6.57 -0.39
CA GLU A 46 3.46 6.79 -0.80
C GLU A 46 4.43 5.87 -0.03
N GLU A 47 4.24 4.56 -0.09
CA GLU A 47 4.99 3.57 0.72
C GLU A 47 6.51 3.63 0.55
N VAL A 48 7.00 3.80 -0.67
CA VAL A 48 8.45 3.83 -0.96
C VAL A 48 8.91 5.25 -1.27
N ALA A 49 7.99 6.14 -1.47
CA ALA A 49 8.26 7.50 -1.86
C ALA A 49 8.15 8.43 -0.64
N PHE A 50 9.26 8.68 0.04
CA PHE A 50 9.41 10.02 0.61
C PHE A 50 9.50 10.98 -0.57
N PRO A 51 8.53 11.84 -0.86
CA PRO A 51 8.61 12.73 -2.02
C PRO A 51 9.89 13.55 -2.03
N SER A 52 10.38 13.98 -0.85
CA SER A 52 11.67 14.64 -0.70
C SER A 52 12.86 13.74 -1.04
N LEU A 53 12.82 12.45 -0.73
CA LEU A 53 13.87 11.49 -1.07
C LEU A 53 13.80 11.11 -2.55
N GLN A 54 12.60 10.99 -3.12
CA GLN A 54 12.41 10.78 -4.56
C GLN A 54 12.89 12.00 -5.37
N ALA A 55 12.69 13.22 -4.86
CA ALA A 55 13.26 14.42 -5.49
C ALA A 55 14.79 14.37 -5.56
N LEU A 56 15.44 13.70 -4.61
CA LEU A 56 16.90 13.54 -4.54
C LEU A 56 17.40 12.30 -5.30
N LEU A 57 16.76 11.14 -5.09
CA LEU A 57 17.23 9.83 -5.53
C LEU A 57 16.43 9.24 -6.70
N GLY A 58 15.29 9.82 -7.05
CA GLY A 58 14.46 9.38 -8.17
C GLY A 58 15.16 9.61 -9.51
N PRO A 59 14.73 8.91 -10.58
CA PRO A 59 15.30 9.08 -11.91
C PRO A 59 15.12 10.51 -12.41
N GLY A 60 16.15 11.08 -13.05
CA GLY A 60 16.10 12.42 -13.60
C GLY A 60 15.16 12.58 -14.79
N ASP A 61 15.02 11.50 -15.53
CA ASP A 61 14.18 11.41 -16.74
C ASP A 61 13.63 9.99 -16.95
N TRP A 62 12.85 9.80 -18.00
CA TRP A 62 12.23 8.53 -18.35
C TRP A 62 13.21 7.48 -18.85
N GLU A 63 14.34 7.89 -19.44
CA GLU A 63 15.37 6.97 -19.91
C GLU A 63 16.09 6.33 -18.71
N GLU A 64 16.39 7.13 -17.70
CA GLU A 64 16.94 6.63 -16.45
C GLU A 64 15.96 5.71 -15.72
N ALA A 65 14.66 6.04 -15.71
CA ALA A 65 13.63 5.17 -15.14
C ALA A 65 13.58 3.81 -15.86
N GLU A 66 13.61 3.81 -17.20
CA GLU A 66 13.68 2.58 -18.00
C GLU A 66 14.94 1.77 -17.67
N ARG A 67 16.10 2.42 -17.65
CA ARG A 67 17.38 1.77 -17.32
C ARG A 67 17.33 1.08 -15.95
N ARG A 68 16.81 1.75 -14.93
CA ARG A 68 16.65 1.16 -13.58
C ARG A 68 15.74 -0.07 -13.56
N LEU A 69 14.65 -0.05 -14.34
CA LEU A 69 13.77 -1.22 -14.49
C LEU A 69 14.48 -2.38 -15.20
N LEU A 70 15.29 -2.10 -16.24
CA LEU A 70 16.08 -3.12 -16.92
C LEU A 70 17.15 -3.71 -15.99
N GLU A 71 17.83 -2.90 -15.22
CA GLU A 71 18.80 -3.33 -14.19
C GLU A 71 18.16 -4.19 -13.09
N SER A 72 16.88 -3.96 -12.79
CA SER A 72 16.11 -4.81 -11.87
C SER A 72 15.70 -6.16 -12.49
N GLY A 73 15.97 -6.37 -13.77
CA GLY A 73 15.72 -7.63 -14.49
C GLY A 73 14.40 -7.67 -15.26
N LEU A 74 13.69 -6.55 -15.45
CA LEU A 74 12.56 -6.49 -16.35
C LEU A 74 13.05 -6.57 -17.82
N SER A 75 12.24 -7.21 -18.68
CA SER A 75 12.46 -7.06 -20.12
C SER A 75 12.16 -5.63 -20.57
N ARG A 76 12.80 -5.18 -21.65
CA ARG A 76 12.58 -3.83 -22.19
C ARG A 76 11.09 -3.59 -22.52
N GLU A 77 10.43 -4.57 -23.09
CA GLU A 77 9.01 -4.50 -23.42
C GLU A 77 8.14 -4.23 -22.17
N LYS A 78 8.37 -4.98 -21.10
CA LYS A 78 7.65 -4.78 -19.83
C LYS A 78 7.97 -3.44 -19.17
N ALA A 79 9.24 -3.02 -19.18
CA ALA A 79 9.67 -1.75 -18.63
C ALA A 79 9.00 -0.57 -19.34
N GLN A 80 8.98 -0.59 -20.68
CA GLN A 80 8.34 0.44 -21.48
C GLN A 80 6.83 0.47 -21.31
N ALA A 81 6.17 -0.69 -21.30
CA ALA A 81 4.72 -0.78 -21.08
C ALA A 81 4.33 -0.25 -19.69
N LEU A 82 5.11 -0.59 -18.66
CA LEU A 82 4.92 -0.11 -17.30
C LEU A 82 5.05 1.42 -17.22
N LEU A 83 6.15 1.98 -17.74
CA LEU A 83 6.37 3.42 -17.73
C LEU A 83 5.34 4.16 -18.57
N ALA A 84 4.89 3.61 -19.69
CA ALA A 84 3.83 4.19 -20.53
C ALA A 84 2.49 4.28 -19.77
N HIS A 85 2.20 3.30 -18.89
CA HIS A 85 1.01 3.34 -18.04
C HIS A 85 1.07 4.52 -17.08
N TYR A 86 2.14 4.64 -16.29
CA TYR A 86 2.27 5.71 -15.29
C TYR A 86 2.43 7.10 -15.90
N ARG A 87 3.13 7.22 -17.02
CA ARG A 87 3.34 8.51 -17.71
C ARG A 87 2.04 9.22 -18.12
N LYS A 88 0.97 8.46 -18.35
CA LYS A 88 -0.35 9.02 -18.69
C LYS A 88 -0.95 9.84 -17.54
N GLY A 89 -0.76 9.39 -16.30
CA GLY A 89 -1.30 10.03 -15.10
C GLY A 89 -0.31 10.95 -14.39
N VAL A 90 0.98 10.66 -14.49
CA VAL A 90 2.05 11.35 -13.74
C VAL A 90 3.17 11.74 -14.70
N PRO A 91 3.19 12.98 -15.20
CA PRO A 91 4.20 13.43 -16.17
C PRO A 91 5.62 13.57 -15.58
N ASP A 92 5.77 13.75 -14.28
CA ASP A 92 7.06 13.82 -13.62
C ASP A 92 7.65 12.41 -13.38
N PRO A 93 8.81 12.08 -13.97
CA PRO A 93 9.40 10.74 -13.86
C PRO A 93 9.77 10.37 -12.42
N LYS A 94 10.18 11.31 -11.57
CA LYS A 94 10.50 11.05 -10.18
C LYS A 94 9.28 10.63 -9.37
N ARG A 95 8.19 11.36 -9.55
CA ARG A 95 6.92 11.04 -8.89
C ARG A 95 6.35 9.72 -9.39
N ALA A 96 6.34 9.50 -10.71
CA ALA A 96 5.91 8.26 -11.31
C ALA A 96 6.71 7.06 -10.79
N TRP A 97 8.02 7.23 -10.61
CA TRP A 97 8.88 6.19 -10.02
C TRP A 97 8.46 5.81 -8.61
N GLY A 98 8.12 6.80 -7.77
CA GLY A 98 7.59 6.55 -6.43
C GLY A 98 6.28 5.77 -6.44
N GLU A 99 5.38 6.10 -7.36
CA GLU A 99 4.11 5.37 -7.54
C GLU A 99 4.34 3.95 -8.04
N VAL A 100 5.21 3.75 -9.06
CA VAL A 100 5.61 2.41 -9.52
C VAL A 100 6.13 1.54 -8.37
N GLN A 101 7.00 2.10 -7.55
CA GLN A 101 7.56 1.36 -6.43
C GLN A 101 6.51 1.04 -5.36
N THR A 102 5.67 2.00 -4.99
CA THR A 102 4.57 1.80 -4.03
C THR A 102 3.62 0.69 -4.51
N ASP A 103 3.22 0.76 -5.78
CA ASP A 103 2.27 -0.19 -6.35
C ASP A 103 2.86 -1.61 -6.45
N LEU A 104 4.11 -1.73 -6.89
CA LEU A 104 4.76 -3.03 -7.02
C LEU A 104 5.11 -3.69 -5.70
N THR A 105 5.42 -2.91 -4.66
CA THR A 105 5.94 -3.48 -3.41
C THR A 105 4.87 -3.74 -2.37
N LEU A 106 3.88 -2.88 -2.23
CA LEU A 106 2.93 -2.94 -1.11
C LEU A 106 1.47 -2.76 -1.53
N LEU A 107 1.12 -1.71 -2.28
CA LEU A 107 -0.29 -1.42 -2.55
C LEU A 107 -0.96 -2.54 -3.36
N CYS A 108 -0.43 -2.84 -4.54
CA CYS A 108 -1.07 -3.83 -5.41
C CYS A 108 -1.00 -5.27 -4.87
N PRO A 109 0.11 -5.72 -4.25
CA PRO A 109 0.11 -7.00 -3.54
C PRO A 109 -0.93 -7.08 -2.42
N SER A 110 -1.13 -6.00 -1.64
CA SER A 110 -2.14 -5.95 -0.57
C SER A 110 -3.56 -5.99 -1.13
N LEU A 111 -3.85 -5.21 -2.17
CA LEU A 111 -5.16 -5.22 -2.82
C LEU A 111 -5.44 -6.55 -3.54
N LYS A 112 -4.41 -7.17 -4.13
CA LYS A 112 -4.52 -8.52 -4.71
C LYS A 112 -4.88 -9.55 -3.64
N ALA A 113 -4.22 -9.52 -2.49
CA ALA A 113 -4.56 -10.40 -1.38
C ALA A 113 -6.01 -10.19 -0.91
N ALA A 114 -6.46 -8.92 -0.78
CA ALA A 114 -7.84 -8.62 -0.45
C ALA A 114 -8.82 -9.17 -1.50
N ARG A 115 -8.53 -8.98 -2.79
CA ARG A 115 -9.35 -9.46 -3.90
C ARG A 115 -9.48 -10.99 -3.90
N LEU A 116 -8.38 -11.69 -3.67
CA LEU A 116 -8.36 -13.15 -3.63
C LEU A 116 -9.06 -13.72 -2.40
N GLN A 117 -8.99 -13.04 -1.26
CA GLN A 117 -9.64 -13.47 -0.02
C GLN A 117 -11.14 -13.13 0.04
N ALA A 118 -11.59 -12.04 -0.61
CA ALA A 118 -12.95 -11.53 -0.51
C ALA A 118 -14.08 -12.54 -0.85
N PRO A 119 -13.91 -13.51 -1.77
CA PRO A 119 -14.89 -14.56 -1.99
C PRO A 119 -15.00 -15.57 -0.85
N HIS A 120 -13.97 -15.71 -0.02
CA HIS A 120 -13.82 -16.78 0.97
C HIS A 120 -14.05 -16.32 2.41
N ALA A 121 -13.93 -15.01 2.69
CA ALA A 121 -14.12 -14.46 4.04
C ALA A 121 -14.45 -12.95 4.01
N PRO A 122 -15.00 -12.40 5.11
CA PRO A 122 -15.15 -10.96 5.28
C PRO A 122 -13.79 -10.27 5.09
N THR A 123 -13.69 -9.43 4.07
CA THR A 123 -12.43 -8.77 3.71
C THR A 123 -12.67 -7.28 3.57
N TYR A 124 -11.76 -6.50 4.09
CA TYR A 124 -11.79 -5.04 4.15
C TYR A 124 -10.47 -4.49 3.60
N ALA A 125 -10.55 -3.44 2.79
CA ALA A 125 -9.35 -2.81 2.26
C ALA A 125 -9.29 -1.33 2.63
N TYR A 126 -8.07 -0.79 2.78
CA TYR A 126 -7.84 0.63 3.05
C TYR A 126 -6.71 1.20 2.20
N LEU A 127 -6.75 2.53 2.07
CA LEU A 127 -5.62 3.34 1.64
C LEU A 127 -5.40 4.44 2.69
N PHE A 128 -4.20 4.47 3.26
CA PHE A 128 -3.80 5.52 4.19
C PHE A 128 -3.22 6.69 3.38
N THR A 129 -3.91 7.83 3.43
CA THR A 129 -3.56 9.03 2.65
C THR A 129 -3.25 10.24 3.52
N PHE A 130 -3.32 10.10 4.83
CA PHE A 130 -3.05 11.19 5.76
C PHE A 130 -1.62 11.69 5.61
N ARG A 131 -1.49 12.99 5.41
CA ARG A 131 -0.23 13.71 5.36
C ARG A 131 -0.19 14.68 6.53
N ALA A 132 0.75 14.50 7.42
CA ALA A 132 0.84 15.33 8.61
C ALA A 132 1.07 16.82 8.22
N PRO A 133 0.21 17.76 8.66
CA PRO A 133 0.41 19.19 8.43
C PRO A 133 1.81 19.67 8.83
N GLY A 134 2.50 20.34 7.92
CA GLY A 134 3.91 20.75 8.05
C GLY A 134 4.91 19.72 7.54
N TRP A 135 4.45 18.51 7.17
CA TRP A 135 5.26 17.43 6.61
C TRP A 135 4.74 16.96 5.25
N GLU A 136 3.99 17.82 4.56
CA GLU A 136 3.34 17.48 3.28
C GLU A 136 4.36 16.94 2.24
N GLY A 137 5.61 17.44 2.29
CA GLY A 137 6.70 16.96 1.44
C GLY A 137 7.19 15.55 1.73
N LEU A 138 6.76 14.92 2.84
CA LEU A 138 7.06 13.52 3.16
C LEU A 138 5.97 12.56 2.67
N GLY A 139 4.76 13.07 2.37
CA GLY A 139 3.63 12.25 1.95
C GLY A 139 3.13 11.29 3.02
N ALA A 140 2.25 10.38 2.62
CA ALA A 140 1.78 9.26 3.44
C ALA A 140 2.78 8.09 3.33
N PHE A 141 3.95 8.24 3.94
CA PHE A 141 5.09 7.34 3.78
C PHE A 141 4.95 6.05 4.61
N HIS A 142 5.80 5.08 4.32
CA HIS A 142 5.82 3.77 5.00
C HIS A 142 5.94 3.87 6.51
N GLY A 143 5.00 3.24 7.21
CA GLY A 143 4.95 3.22 8.67
C GLY A 143 4.36 4.48 9.31
N LEU A 144 3.96 5.50 8.54
CA LEU A 144 3.33 6.69 9.11
C LEU A 144 2.00 6.35 9.81
N GLU A 145 1.25 5.37 9.31
CA GLU A 145 -0.03 4.92 9.87
C GLU A 145 0.11 4.32 11.28
N LEU A 146 1.29 3.80 11.62
CA LEU A 146 1.57 3.21 12.94
C LEU A 146 1.53 4.28 14.04
N ALA A 147 1.94 5.48 13.70
CA ALA A 147 2.03 6.57 14.64
C ALA A 147 0.65 6.98 15.21
N PRO A 148 -0.38 7.31 14.41
CA PRO A 148 -1.72 7.55 14.93
C PRO A 148 -2.36 6.27 15.50
N LEU A 149 -2.15 5.10 14.90
CA LEU A 149 -2.74 3.85 15.36
C LEU A 149 -2.33 3.50 16.79
N PHE A 150 -1.05 3.58 17.11
CA PHE A 150 -0.53 3.23 18.43
C PHE A 150 -0.50 4.43 19.40
N GLY A 151 -0.78 5.64 18.92
CA GLY A 151 -0.80 6.84 19.76
C GLY A 151 0.58 7.28 20.27
N ASN A 152 1.67 6.75 19.69
CA ASN A 152 3.04 6.99 20.14
C ASN A 152 3.78 8.07 19.35
N LEU A 153 3.08 8.84 18.53
CA LEU A 153 3.64 9.99 17.81
C LEU A 153 4.31 10.99 18.75
N LEU A 154 3.72 11.16 19.95
CA LEU A 154 4.17 12.11 20.93
C LEU A 154 5.28 11.57 21.85
N GLU A 155 5.48 10.26 21.88
CA GLU A 155 6.47 9.62 22.77
C GLU A 155 7.88 9.55 22.15
N ARG A 156 8.00 9.83 20.85
CA ARG A 156 9.31 9.86 20.19
C ARG A 156 9.94 11.25 20.36
N PRO A 157 11.13 11.37 20.98
CA PRO A 157 11.69 12.65 21.42
C PRO A 157 11.97 13.65 20.27
N PHE A 158 11.90 13.22 19.02
CA PHE A 158 12.20 14.06 17.86
C PHE A 158 10.97 14.45 17.01
N LEU A 159 9.88 13.69 17.05
CA LEU A 159 8.70 13.98 16.24
C LEU A 159 7.88 15.18 16.74
N PRO A 160 7.62 15.34 18.06
CA PRO A 160 6.80 16.46 18.56
C PRO A 160 7.42 17.84 18.28
N LEU A 161 8.74 17.92 18.17
CA LEU A 161 9.45 19.17 17.90
C LEU A 161 9.20 19.74 16.49
N PHE A 162 8.77 18.89 15.57
CA PHE A 162 8.57 19.23 14.16
C PHE A 162 7.11 19.20 13.71
N LEU A 163 6.23 18.59 14.50
CA LEU A 163 4.80 18.55 14.19
C LEU A 163 4.09 19.77 14.76
N ARG A 164 3.38 20.50 13.92
CA ARG A 164 2.46 21.55 14.36
C ARG A 164 1.39 20.94 15.25
N GLN A 165 0.85 21.74 16.19
CA GLN A 165 -0.22 21.30 17.09
C GLN A 165 -1.42 20.72 16.31
N GLU A 166 -1.82 21.36 15.23
CA GLU A 166 -2.88 20.89 14.33
C GLU A 166 -2.64 19.47 13.82
N ALA A 167 -1.40 19.16 13.42
CA ALA A 167 -1.02 17.82 12.97
C ALA A 167 -1.16 16.76 14.08
N GLN A 168 -0.90 17.15 15.30
CA GLN A 168 -1.05 16.26 16.46
C GLN A 168 -2.53 15.97 16.75
N GLU A 169 -3.38 17.00 16.70
CA GLU A 169 -4.82 16.88 16.91
C GLU A 169 -5.48 16.02 15.83
N GLU A 170 -5.12 16.24 14.56
CA GLU A 170 -5.60 15.44 13.43
C GLU A 170 -5.14 13.98 13.51
N ALA A 171 -3.87 13.74 13.82
CA ALA A 171 -3.33 12.39 13.98
C ALA A 171 -4.00 11.65 15.15
N GLU A 172 -4.26 12.34 16.28
CA GLU A 172 -4.96 11.75 17.41
C GLU A 172 -6.44 11.45 17.08
N TYR A 173 -7.10 12.36 16.37
CA TYR A 173 -8.46 12.11 15.86
C TYR A 173 -8.50 10.87 14.96
N LEU A 174 -7.61 10.80 13.95
CA LEU A 174 -7.50 9.67 13.05
C LEU A 174 -7.17 8.37 13.82
N GLY A 175 -6.23 8.46 14.75
CA GLY A 175 -5.81 7.35 15.59
C GLY A 175 -6.94 6.75 16.43
N LYS A 176 -7.80 7.58 17.03
CA LYS A 176 -8.99 7.11 17.76
C LYS A 176 -9.93 6.33 16.87
N LYS A 177 -10.11 6.78 15.60
CA LYS A 177 -10.94 6.08 14.62
C LYS A 177 -10.31 4.75 14.20
N MET A 178 -9.02 4.76 13.87
CA MET A 178 -8.29 3.57 13.49
C MET A 178 -8.30 2.52 14.61
N ARG A 179 -7.95 2.90 15.84
CA ARG A 179 -8.00 1.97 16.98
C ARG A 179 -9.37 1.34 17.15
N ARG A 180 -10.46 2.09 16.99
CA ARG A 180 -11.81 1.54 17.06
C ARG A 180 -12.07 0.48 15.99
N TYR A 181 -11.66 0.72 14.72
CA TYR A 181 -11.81 -0.26 13.65
C TYR A 181 -10.97 -1.51 13.92
N TRP A 182 -9.69 -1.35 14.22
CA TRP A 182 -8.79 -2.48 14.44
C TRP A 182 -9.17 -3.32 15.66
N THR A 183 -9.52 -2.68 16.77
CA THR A 183 -9.90 -3.42 17.99
C THR A 183 -11.23 -4.15 17.83
N SER A 184 -12.22 -3.57 17.16
CA SER A 184 -13.48 -4.27 16.89
C SER A 184 -13.27 -5.42 15.89
N PHE A 185 -12.44 -5.20 14.86
CA PHE A 185 -12.08 -6.27 13.93
C PHE A 185 -11.36 -7.43 14.64
N ALA A 186 -10.38 -7.14 15.47
CA ALA A 186 -9.65 -8.17 16.22
C ALA A 186 -10.58 -8.97 17.15
N LYS A 187 -11.62 -8.34 17.67
CA LYS A 187 -12.59 -8.98 18.58
C LYS A 187 -13.68 -9.76 17.86
N ASP A 188 -14.24 -9.16 16.81
CA ASP A 188 -15.50 -9.63 16.22
C ASP A 188 -15.36 -10.03 14.74
N GLY A 189 -14.18 -9.85 14.12
CA GLY A 189 -13.97 -10.03 12.67
C GLY A 189 -14.59 -8.94 11.80
N GLU A 190 -15.13 -7.87 12.42
CA GLU A 190 -15.79 -6.77 11.74
C GLU A 190 -15.29 -5.41 12.25
N PRO A 191 -14.78 -4.51 11.38
CA PRO A 191 -14.36 -3.17 11.80
C PRO A 191 -15.57 -2.27 12.01
N LYS A 192 -15.85 -1.91 13.26
CA LYS A 192 -17.02 -1.09 13.65
C LYS A 192 -16.63 0.36 13.85
N GLY A 193 -17.26 1.28 13.11
CA GLY A 193 -16.95 2.70 13.20
C GLY A 193 -17.82 3.56 12.29
N TRP A 194 -17.46 4.84 12.20
CA TRP A 194 -18.04 5.79 11.28
C TRP A 194 -16.94 6.58 10.56
N PRO A 195 -16.98 6.62 9.20
CA PRO A 195 -17.96 5.98 8.29
C PRO A 195 -17.96 4.46 8.42
N ARG A 196 -19.04 3.79 7.98
CA ARG A 196 -19.04 2.32 7.89
C ARG A 196 -17.92 1.88 6.95
N TRP A 197 -17.10 0.94 7.38
CA TRP A 197 -16.11 0.31 6.51
C TRP A 197 -16.79 -0.80 5.71
N PRO A 198 -16.98 -0.65 4.39
CA PRO A 198 -17.66 -1.67 3.59
C PRO A 198 -16.79 -2.91 3.40
N LEU A 199 -17.43 -4.03 3.10
CA LEU A 199 -16.69 -5.19 2.61
C LEU A 199 -16.03 -4.85 1.26
N TYR A 200 -14.83 -5.35 1.05
CA TYR A 200 -14.08 -5.06 -0.19
C TYR A 200 -14.84 -5.45 -1.46
N ARG A 201 -15.61 -6.55 -1.42
CA ARG A 201 -16.50 -6.96 -2.52
C ARG A 201 -17.60 -5.95 -2.88
N GLU A 202 -17.84 -4.94 -2.03
CA GLU A 202 -18.75 -3.83 -2.33
C GLU A 202 -18.10 -2.75 -3.23
N GLY A 203 -16.84 -2.96 -3.65
CA GLY A 203 -16.14 -2.10 -4.60
C GLY A 203 -15.56 -0.82 -3.99
N HIS A 204 -15.27 -0.80 -2.69
CA HIS A 204 -14.76 0.38 -2.00
C HIS A 204 -13.63 0.04 -1.03
N LEU A 205 -12.73 1.03 -0.84
CA LEU A 205 -11.71 1.06 0.19
C LEU A 205 -12.05 2.14 1.22
N LEU A 206 -11.64 1.92 2.48
CA LEU A 206 -11.65 2.99 3.47
C LEU A 206 -10.44 3.90 3.23
N ARG A 207 -10.67 5.19 3.00
CA ARG A 207 -9.63 6.21 3.03
C ARG A 207 -9.35 6.62 4.46
N LEU A 208 -8.15 6.34 4.94
CA LEU A 208 -7.65 6.75 6.25
C LEU A 208 -6.97 8.11 6.12
N ASP A 209 -7.74 9.15 6.40
CA ASP A 209 -7.38 10.56 6.29
C ASP A 209 -8.21 11.40 7.26
N VAL A 210 -7.98 12.70 7.28
CA VAL A 210 -8.84 13.67 7.97
C VAL A 210 -9.46 14.62 6.95
N PRO A 211 -10.78 14.49 6.72
CA PRO A 211 -11.70 13.49 7.26
C PRO A 211 -11.56 12.10 6.64
N LEU A 212 -12.00 11.07 7.36
CA LEU A 212 -12.13 9.72 6.80
C LEU A 212 -13.16 9.70 5.68
N GLY A 213 -12.96 8.82 4.69
CA GLY A 213 -13.88 8.69 3.56
C GLY A 213 -13.85 7.30 2.93
N LEU A 214 -14.58 7.15 1.85
CA LEU A 214 -14.54 5.96 1.01
C LEU A 214 -13.94 6.33 -0.34
N LEU A 215 -13.17 5.41 -0.91
CA LEU A 215 -12.66 5.45 -2.26
C LEU A 215 -13.26 4.30 -3.06
N PRO A 216 -13.47 4.45 -4.38
CA PRO A 216 -13.75 3.30 -5.23
C PRO A 216 -12.58 2.32 -5.19
N ASP A 217 -12.84 1.07 -5.58
CA ASP A 217 -11.76 0.09 -5.74
C ASP A 217 -10.75 0.57 -6.78
N LEU A 218 -9.50 0.66 -6.36
CA LEU A 218 -8.38 1.14 -7.17
C LEU A 218 -7.66 0.01 -7.93
N TYR A 219 -8.07 -1.25 -7.75
CA TYR A 219 -7.31 -2.38 -8.26
C TYR A 219 -7.16 -2.35 -9.78
N GLU A 220 -8.24 -2.19 -10.51
CA GLU A 220 -8.19 -2.21 -11.97
C GLU A 220 -7.41 -1.00 -12.53
N GLU A 221 -7.59 0.17 -11.92
CA GLU A 221 -6.92 1.39 -12.37
C GLU A 221 -5.40 1.36 -12.12
N ARG A 222 -4.98 0.95 -10.92
CA ARG A 222 -3.58 1.01 -10.50
C ARG A 222 -2.82 -0.30 -10.71
N CYS A 223 -3.48 -1.42 -10.50
CA CYS A 223 -2.83 -2.74 -10.44
C CYS A 223 -3.08 -3.60 -11.68
N GLY A 224 -4.14 -3.31 -12.45
CA GLY A 224 -4.50 -4.09 -13.63
C GLY A 224 -3.38 -4.18 -14.66
N ALA A 225 -2.68 -3.08 -14.93
CA ALA A 225 -1.54 -3.08 -15.84
C ALA A 225 -0.38 -3.96 -15.32
N LEU A 226 -0.13 -3.95 -14.00
CA LEU A 226 0.90 -4.77 -13.38
C LEU A 226 0.56 -6.27 -13.47
N GLU A 227 -0.71 -6.61 -13.29
CA GLU A 227 -1.18 -7.99 -13.41
C GLU A 227 -1.06 -8.50 -14.84
N VAL A 228 -1.49 -7.71 -15.85
CA VAL A 228 -1.34 -8.05 -17.29
C VAL A 228 0.12 -8.24 -17.67
N LEU A 229 1.03 -7.45 -17.12
CA LEU A 229 2.47 -7.59 -17.35
C LEU A 229 3.10 -8.75 -16.57
N GLY A 230 2.33 -9.46 -15.72
CA GLY A 230 2.83 -10.55 -14.88
C GLY A 230 3.85 -10.07 -13.85
N LEU A 231 3.61 -8.91 -13.26
CA LEU A 231 4.45 -8.29 -12.22
C LEU A 231 3.87 -8.44 -10.80
N LEU A 232 2.64 -8.94 -10.71
CA LEU A 232 1.94 -9.26 -9.44
C LEU A 232 1.75 -10.75 -9.24
#